data_1c9a08f2c173a9d1804ad47998e2fa5d
#
_entry.id   1c9a08f2c173a9d1804ad47998e2fa5d
#
_cell.length_a   1.000
_cell.length_b   1.000
_cell.length_c   1.000
_cell.angle_alpha   90.00
_cell.angle_beta   90.00
_cell.angle_gamma   90.00
#
_symmetry.space_group_name_H-M   'P 1'
#
loop_
_entity.id
_entity.type
_entity.pdbx_description
1 polymer ?
#
loop_
_entity_poly.entity_id
_entity_poly.type
_entity_poly.pdbx_seq_one_letter_code
_entity_poly.pdbx_strand_id
1 'polypeptide(L)'
;MIGKFRAGIYGDSSRAMPQAIAIELFHNFSLIHDDIMDAAPLRRGKTTVHKKWDDNVGILSGDGMLVKAYQYLAQCPPTVLPEVLETFSQTALEVCEGQQMDMDFESMDDVAAATYIQMIQFKTSVLLGCAMKVGALVGGGSKKDADAPLMLLWATFNTLDSNSLA
;
A
#
# COMPACT_ATOMS: atom_id res chain seq x y z
N MET A 1 6.03 -8.08 -5.85
CA MET A 1 5.93 -9.38 -6.57
C MET A 1 4.60 -9.51 -7.33
N ILE A 2 3.44 -9.27 -6.71
CA ILE A 2 2.10 -9.41 -7.31
C ILE A 2 1.91 -8.50 -8.54
N GLY A 3 2.28 -7.22 -8.47
CA GLY A 3 2.17 -6.30 -9.61
C GLY A 3 3.02 -6.74 -10.81
N LYS A 4 4.22 -7.29 -10.57
CA LYS A 4 5.07 -7.85 -11.62
C LYS A 4 4.43 -9.08 -12.28
N PHE A 5 3.82 -9.97 -11.51
CA PHE A 5 3.09 -11.12 -12.02
C PHE A 5 1.95 -10.67 -12.92
N ARG A 6 1.15 -9.68 -12.49
CA ARG A 6 0.06 -9.16 -13.30
C ARG A 6 0.54 -8.47 -14.59
N ALA A 7 1.66 -7.75 -14.55
CA ALA A 7 2.27 -7.22 -15.76
C ALA A 7 2.65 -8.32 -16.75
N GLY A 8 3.11 -9.48 -16.27
CA GLY A 8 3.42 -10.65 -17.09
C GLY A 8 2.21 -11.27 -17.81
N ILE A 9 0.99 -11.09 -17.30
CA ILE A 9 -0.24 -11.55 -17.97
C ILE A 9 -0.50 -10.75 -19.25
N TYR A 10 -0.16 -9.44 -19.27
CA TYR A 10 -0.42 -8.53 -20.38
C TYR A 10 0.80 -8.29 -21.28
N GLY A 11 2.00 -8.73 -20.87
CA GLY A 11 3.22 -8.48 -21.62
C GLY A 11 4.48 -8.85 -20.88
N ASP A 12 5.53 -8.05 -21.02
CA ASP A 12 6.83 -8.27 -20.38
C ASP A 12 6.83 -7.80 -18.92
N SER A 13 6.90 -8.73 -17.99
CA SER A 13 6.94 -8.45 -16.55
C SER A 13 8.18 -7.64 -16.10
N SER A 14 9.25 -7.61 -16.90
CA SER A 14 10.45 -6.83 -16.58
C SER A 14 10.17 -5.33 -16.61
N ARG A 15 9.23 -4.88 -17.43
CA ARG A 15 8.80 -3.49 -17.56
C ARG A 15 8.19 -2.92 -16.26
N ALA A 16 7.61 -3.79 -15.42
CA ALA A 16 7.00 -3.38 -14.14
C ALA A 16 7.99 -3.47 -12.95
N MET A 17 9.28 -3.74 -13.18
CA MET A 17 10.25 -3.87 -12.10
C MET A 17 10.43 -2.56 -11.32
N PRO A 18 10.58 -1.37 -11.96
CA PRO A 18 10.69 -0.11 -11.21
C PRO A 18 9.47 0.13 -10.32
N GLN A 19 8.26 -0.12 -10.83
CA GLN A 19 7.03 0.08 -10.06
C GLN A 19 6.88 -0.94 -8.92
N ALA A 20 7.34 -2.17 -9.11
CA ALA A 20 7.39 -3.16 -8.04
C ALA A 20 8.34 -2.73 -6.91
N ILE A 21 9.50 -2.13 -7.26
CA ILE A 21 10.43 -1.54 -6.30
C ILE A 21 9.78 -0.34 -5.59
N ALA A 22 9.05 0.51 -6.31
CA ALA A 22 8.34 1.65 -5.74
C ALA A 22 7.33 1.23 -4.66
N ILE A 23 6.51 0.22 -4.96
CA ILE A 23 5.53 -0.33 -4.00
C ILE A 23 6.24 -0.90 -2.76
N GLU A 24 7.34 -1.63 -2.94
CA GLU A 24 8.11 -2.19 -1.82
C GLU A 24 8.76 -1.09 -0.97
N LEU A 25 9.30 -0.04 -1.60
CA LEU A 25 9.85 1.12 -0.89
C LEU A 25 8.77 1.83 -0.07
N PHE A 26 7.59 2.05 -0.64
CA PHE A 26 6.46 2.64 0.06
C PHE A 26 5.99 1.75 1.23
N HIS A 27 5.89 0.45 1.02
CA HIS A 27 5.54 -0.48 2.08
C HIS A 27 6.54 -0.43 3.24
N ASN A 28 7.85 -0.41 2.94
CA ASN A 28 8.87 -0.32 4.00
C ASN A 28 8.88 1.06 4.68
N PHE A 29 8.61 2.15 3.95
CA PHE A 29 8.38 3.48 4.52
C PHE A 29 7.25 3.43 5.56
N SER A 30 6.07 2.93 5.17
CA SER A 30 4.91 2.85 6.07
C SER A 30 5.21 2.00 7.30
N LEU A 31 5.94 0.87 7.16
CA LEU A 31 6.32 0.02 8.28
C LEU A 31 7.30 0.69 9.26
N ILE A 32 8.25 1.52 8.76
CA ILE A 32 9.20 2.23 9.64
C ILE A 32 8.45 3.29 10.46
N HIS A 33 7.52 4.01 9.84
CA HIS A 33 6.72 5.03 10.55
C HIS A 33 5.73 4.38 11.52
N ASP A 34 5.07 3.30 11.14
CA ASP A 34 4.23 2.46 12.00
C ASP A 34 4.99 1.99 13.26
N ASP A 35 6.20 1.45 13.08
CA ASP A 35 7.05 1.04 14.20
C ASP A 35 7.37 2.16 15.20
N ILE A 36 7.51 3.41 14.72
CA ILE A 36 7.75 4.58 15.56
C ILE A 36 6.47 4.94 16.32
N MET A 37 5.32 5.00 15.64
CA MET A 37 4.02 5.34 16.22
C MET A 37 3.62 4.34 17.31
N ASP A 38 3.83 3.04 17.05
CA ASP A 38 3.53 1.95 17.99
C ASP A 38 4.62 1.76 19.07
N ALA A 39 5.72 2.55 19.04
CA ALA A 39 6.91 2.36 19.87
C ALA A 39 7.46 0.92 19.83
N ALA A 40 7.24 0.20 18.74
CA ALA A 40 7.51 -1.22 18.57
C ALA A 40 9.01 -1.54 18.71
N PRO A 41 9.43 -2.43 19.63
CA PRO A 41 10.85 -2.75 19.82
C PRO A 41 11.41 -3.65 18.72
N LEU A 42 10.57 -4.50 18.14
CA LEU A 42 10.96 -5.52 17.19
C LEU A 42 9.96 -5.58 16.01
N ARG A 43 10.48 -5.79 14.80
CA ARG A 43 9.70 -6.17 13.61
C ARG A 43 10.31 -7.44 12.99
N ARG A 44 9.49 -8.50 12.87
CA ARG A 44 9.93 -9.81 12.32
C ARG A 44 11.17 -10.37 13.04
N GLY A 45 11.24 -10.19 14.38
CA GLY A 45 12.33 -10.66 15.22
C GLY A 45 13.62 -9.82 15.16
N LYS A 46 13.62 -8.68 14.45
CA LYS A 46 14.76 -7.74 14.36
C LYS A 46 14.42 -6.44 15.06
N THR A 47 15.41 -5.81 15.67
CA THR A 47 15.29 -4.48 16.27
C THR A 47 14.84 -3.47 15.22
N THR A 48 13.80 -2.68 15.53
CA THR A 48 13.25 -1.64 14.67
C THR A 48 14.25 -0.51 14.45
N VAL A 49 14.06 0.28 13.38
CA VAL A 49 15.01 1.35 13.01
C VAL A 49 15.17 2.37 14.13
N HIS A 50 14.03 2.84 14.68
CA HIS A 50 14.04 3.85 15.74
C HIS A 50 14.65 3.34 17.07
N LYS A 51 14.53 2.05 17.37
CA LYS A 51 15.20 1.46 18.56
C LYS A 51 16.69 1.22 18.34
N LYS A 52 17.11 0.98 17.09
CA LYS A 52 18.51 0.73 16.77
C LYS A 52 19.33 2.02 16.66
N TRP A 53 18.72 3.10 16.20
CA TRP A 53 19.35 4.41 16.04
C TRP A 53 18.62 5.46 16.89
N ASP A 54 17.59 6.11 16.33
CA ASP A 54 16.67 7.02 17.01
C ASP A 54 15.44 7.29 16.11
N ASP A 55 14.42 7.98 16.66
CA ASP A 55 13.19 8.29 15.95
C ASP A 55 13.42 9.19 14.73
N ASN A 56 14.33 10.18 14.82
CA ASN A 56 14.62 11.09 13.71
C ASN A 56 15.25 10.36 12.53
N VAL A 57 16.16 9.42 12.81
CA VAL A 57 16.75 8.54 11.77
C VAL A 57 15.65 7.67 11.13
N GLY A 58 14.73 7.16 11.92
CA GLY A 58 13.59 6.41 11.42
C GLY A 58 12.71 7.24 10.49
N ILE A 59 12.30 8.44 10.91
CA ILE A 59 11.48 9.38 10.14
C ILE A 59 12.17 9.73 8.81
N LEU A 60 13.40 10.24 8.87
CA LEU A 60 14.13 10.66 7.66
C LEU A 60 14.42 9.51 6.70
N SER A 61 14.66 8.31 7.21
CA SER A 61 14.84 7.11 6.39
C SER A 61 13.55 6.73 5.66
N GLY A 62 12.42 6.79 6.36
CA GLY A 62 11.10 6.56 5.78
C GLY A 62 10.78 7.60 4.70
N ASP A 63 10.94 8.90 4.99
CA ASP A 63 10.70 9.99 4.03
C ASP A 63 11.57 9.82 2.78
N GLY A 64 12.85 9.46 2.97
CA GLY A 64 13.75 9.16 1.85
C GLY A 64 13.25 7.99 0.99
N MET A 65 12.68 6.94 1.60
CA MET A 65 12.06 5.82 0.88
C MET A 65 10.83 6.26 0.10
N LEU A 66 9.97 7.11 0.66
CA LEU A 66 8.80 7.66 -0.03
C LEU A 66 9.20 8.44 -1.29
N VAL A 67 10.19 9.34 -1.16
CA VAL A 67 10.73 10.08 -2.31
C VAL A 67 11.30 9.13 -3.36
N LYS A 68 12.05 8.10 -2.95
CA LYS A 68 12.56 7.07 -3.85
C LYS A 68 11.45 6.29 -4.55
N ALA A 69 10.36 5.97 -3.85
CA ALA A 69 9.21 5.31 -4.47
C ALA A 69 8.66 6.13 -5.65
N TYR A 70 8.45 7.43 -5.49
CA TYR A 70 8.02 8.31 -6.59
C TYR A 70 9.04 8.37 -7.74
N GLN A 71 10.35 8.37 -7.44
CA GLN A 71 11.39 8.32 -8.48
C GLN A 71 11.34 7.03 -9.31
N TYR A 72 11.02 5.89 -8.70
CA TYR A 72 10.84 4.62 -9.40
C TYR A 72 9.52 4.56 -10.16
N LEU A 73 8.42 5.10 -9.62
CA LEU A 73 7.15 5.20 -10.33
C LEU A 73 7.29 6.00 -11.63
N ALA A 74 8.04 7.10 -11.60
CA ALA A 74 8.26 7.96 -12.75
C ALA A 74 9.01 7.27 -13.92
N GLN A 75 9.55 6.08 -13.73
CA GLN A 75 10.22 5.30 -14.78
C GLN A 75 9.25 4.47 -15.65
N CYS A 76 7.95 4.61 -15.46
CA CYS A 76 6.96 3.95 -16.32
C CYS A 76 6.79 4.70 -17.67
N PRO A 77 6.16 4.05 -18.69
CA PRO A 77 5.87 4.73 -19.95
C PRO A 77 5.07 6.01 -19.74
N PRO A 78 5.41 7.13 -20.43
CA PRO A 78 4.74 8.41 -20.27
C PRO A 78 3.22 8.35 -20.49
N THR A 79 2.74 7.42 -21.30
CA THR A 79 1.31 7.26 -21.64
C THR A 79 0.47 6.79 -20.44
N VAL A 80 1.05 6.09 -19.48
CA VAL A 80 0.36 5.58 -18.28
C VAL A 80 0.80 6.29 -17.01
N LEU A 81 1.82 7.14 -17.07
CA LEU A 81 2.38 7.85 -15.91
C LEU A 81 1.33 8.63 -15.10
N PRO A 82 0.43 9.42 -15.72
CA PRO A 82 -0.57 10.16 -14.93
C PRO A 82 -1.46 9.24 -14.11
N GLU A 83 -1.95 8.14 -14.69
CA GLU A 83 -2.83 7.20 -14.00
C GLU A 83 -2.08 6.38 -12.93
N VAL A 84 -0.82 6.03 -13.18
CA VAL A 84 0.05 5.36 -12.19
C VAL A 84 0.29 6.25 -10.98
N LEU A 85 0.60 7.55 -11.19
CA LEU A 85 0.82 8.51 -10.11
C LEU A 85 -0.46 8.79 -9.33
N GLU A 86 -1.60 8.97 -10.01
CA GLU A 86 -2.91 9.15 -9.37
C GLU A 86 -3.25 7.96 -8.48
N THR A 87 -3.18 6.73 -9.03
CA THR A 87 -3.47 5.50 -8.30
C THR A 87 -2.58 5.35 -7.07
N PHE A 88 -1.27 5.57 -7.21
CA PHE A 88 -0.34 5.44 -6.11
C PHE A 88 -0.54 6.53 -5.05
N SER A 89 -0.74 7.79 -5.46
CA SER A 89 -0.93 8.90 -4.52
C SER A 89 -2.21 8.75 -3.72
N GLN A 90 -3.31 8.34 -4.37
CA GLN A 90 -4.57 8.04 -3.68
C GLN A 90 -4.38 6.90 -2.67
N THR A 91 -3.72 5.81 -3.08
CA THR A 91 -3.41 4.69 -2.18
C THR A 91 -2.55 5.13 -0.99
N ALA A 92 -1.57 6.01 -1.22
CA ALA A 92 -0.72 6.53 -0.15
C ALA A 92 -1.53 7.32 0.89
N LEU A 93 -2.50 8.12 0.45
CA LEU A 93 -3.42 8.84 1.34
C LEU A 93 -4.31 7.86 2.12
N GLU A 94 -4.89 6.87 1.46
CA GLU A 94 -5.73 5.84 2.09
C GLU A 94 -4.95 5.05 3.16
N VAL A 95 -3.68 4.71 2.90
CA VAL A 95 -2.82 4.07 3.92
C VAL A 95 -2.59 4.98 5.12
N CYS A 96 -2.38 6.28 4.91
CA CYS A 96 -2.25 7.25 6.01
C CYS A 96 -3.55 7.38 6.81
N GLU A 97 -4.70 7.43 6.13
CA GLU A 97 -6.02 7.44 6.78
C GLU A 97 -6.25 6.16 7.60
N GLY A 98 -5.91 4.99 7.05
CA GLY A 98 -6.01 3.72 7.77
C GLY A 98 -5.12 3.66 9.01
N GLN A 99 -3.92 4.22 8.95
CA GLN A 99 -3.02 4.33 10.10
C GLN A 99 -3.57 5.31 11.15
N GLN A 100 -4.16 6.43 10.73
CA GLN A 100 -4.80 7.35 11.66
C GLN A 100 -5.99 6.70 12.37
N MET A 101 -6.84 5.96 11.65
CA MET A 101 -7.95 5.21 12.25
C MET A 101 -7.46 4.18 13.27
N ASP A 102 -6.38 3.45 12.98
CA ASP A 102 -5.79 2.46 13.89
C ASP A 102 -5.34 3.11 15.20
N MET A 103 -4.64 4.25 15.14
CA MET A 103 -4.22 5.02 16.30
C MET A 103 -5.44 5.56 17.09
N ASP A 104 -6.47 6.05 16.41
CA ASP A 104 -7.68 6.58 17.07
C ASP A 104 -8.39 5.47 17.84
N PHE A 105 -8.41 4.22 17.31
CA PHE A 105 -9.07 3.08 17.95
C PHE A 105 -8.41 2.67 19.26
N GLU A 106 -7.11 2.94 19.48
CA GLU A 106 -6.44 2.69 20.75
C GLU A 106 -7.08 3.44 21.93
N SER A 107 -7.75 4.54 21.65
CA SER A 107 -8.39 5.41 22.66
C SER A 107 -9.91 5.21 22.77
N MET A 108 -10.50 4.32 21.95
CA MET A 108 -11.95 4.07 21.90
C MET A 108 -12.32 2.82 22.72
N ASP A 109 -13.37 2.92 23.54
CA ASP A 109 -13.90 1.78 24.30
C ASP A 109 -14.65 0.78 23.43
N ASP A 110 -15.20 1.22 22.29
CA ASP A 110 -15.94 0.39 21.32
C ASP A 110 -15.74 0.91 19.90
N VAL A 111 -15.52 0.00 18.95
CA VAL A 111 -15.36 0.29 17.53
C VAL A 111 -16.31 -0.59 16.73
N ALA A 112 -17.18 0.04 15.94
CA ALA A 112 -18.09 -0.71 15.07
C ALA A 112 -17.32 -1.60 14.09
N ALA A 113 -17.78 -2.84 13.89
CA ALA A 113 -17.14 -3.83 13.02
C ALA A 113 -16.88 -3.30 11.60
N ALA A 114 -17.85 -2.58 11.01
CA ALA A 114 -17.70 -1.97 9.69
C ALA A 114 -16.55 -0.95 9.64
N THR A 115 -16.40 -0.13 10.69
CA THR A 115 -15.32 0.87 10.79
C THR A 115 -13.95 0.19 10.95
N TYR A 116 -13.89 -0.89 11.72
CA TYR A 116 -12.68 -1.70 11.86
C TYR A 116 -12.25 -2.36 10.55
N ILE A 117 -13.21 -2.91 9.78
CA ILE A 117 -12.95 -3.48 8.45
C ILE A 117 -12.45 -2.39 7.49
N GLN A 118 -13.02 -1.19 7.53
CA GLN A 118 -12.55 -0.07 6.71
C GLN A 118 -11.11 0.31 7.05
N MET A 119 -10.74 0.36 8.32
CA MET A 119 -9.35 0.60 8.73
C MET A 119 -8.41 -0.45 8.16
N ILE A 120 -8.74 -1.75 8.26
CA ILE A 120 -7.92 -2.84 7.68
C ILE A 120 -7.80 -2.69 6.17
N GLN A 121 -8.88 -2.32 5.47
CA GLN A 121 -8.85 -2.06 4.03
C GLN A 121 -7.83 -0.97 3.70
N PHE A 122 -7.92 0.16 4.36
CA PHE A 122 -7.05 1.32 4.12
C PHE A 122 -5.61 1.04 4.53
N LYS A 123 -5.37 0.47 5.70
CA LYS A 123 -4.02 0.18 6.19
C LYS A 123 -3.30 -0.90 5.36
N THR A 124 -4.03 -1.86 4.76
CA THR A 124 -3.40 -3.06 4.18
C THR A 124 -3.82 -3.35 2.74
N SER A 125 -5.14 -3.39 2.45
CA SER A 125 -5.64 -3.96 1.20
C SER A 125 -5.47 -3.04 -0.01
N VAL A 126 -5.56 -1.73 0.19
CA VAL A 126 -5.43 -0.72 -0.88
C VAL A 126 -4.07 -0.78 -1.57
N LEU A 127 -2.99 -1.05 -0.82
CA LEU A 127 -1.65 -1.18 -1.39
C LEU A 127 -1.52 -2.41 -2.29
N LEU A 128 -2.19 -3.52 -1.93
CA LEU A 128 -2.25 -4.71 -2.76
C LEU A 128 -3.01 -4.42 -4.06
N GLY A 129 -4.14 -3.74 -3.97
CA GLY A 129 -4.92 -3.28 -5.12
C GLY A 129 -4.11 -2.36 -6.05
N CYS A 130 -3.40 -1.40 -5.47
CA CYS A 130 -2.48 -0.52 -6.19
C CYS A 130 -1.40 -1.31 -6.95
N ALA A 131 -0.74 -2.27 -6.29
CA ALA A 131 0.28 -3.10 -6.92
C ALA A 131 -0.27 -3.87 -8.15
N MET A 132 -1.49 -4.39 -8.05
CA MET A 132 -2.14 -5.09 -9.15
C MET A 132 -2.54 -4.15 -10.29
N LYS A 133 -3.12 -2.98 -9.97
CA LYS A 133 -3.54 -1.99 -10.95
C LYS A 133 -2.35 -1.42 -11.72
N VAL A 134 -1.34 -0.95 -11.00
CA VAL A 134 -0.10 -0.42 -11.60
C VAL A 134 0.59 -1.46 -12.46
N GLY A 135 0.65 -2.73 -11.99
CA GLY A 135 1.21 -3.83 -12.77
C GLY A 135 0.47 -4.09 -14.08
N ALA A 136 -0.85 -4.00 -14.08
CA ALA A 136 -1.66 -4.14 -15.31
C ALA A 136 -1.41 -2.98 -16.29
N LEU A 137 -1.44 -1.73 -15.79
CA LEU A 137 -1.21 -0.53 -16.62
C LEU A 137 0.15 -0.56 -17.31
N VAL A 138 1.22 -0.83 -16.55
CA VAL A 138 2.58 -0.87 -17.08
C VAL A 138 2.81 -2.07 -17.99
N GLY A 139 2.12 -3.20 -17.74
CA GLY A 139 2.14 -4.40 -18.58
C GLY A 139 1.40 -4.23 -19.91
N GLY A 140 0.64 -3.16 -20.11
CA GLY A 140 -0.13 -2.92 -21.33
C GLY A 140 -1.58 -3.42 -21.27
N GLY A 141 -2.09 -3.74 -20.07
CA GLY A 141 -3.50 -4.07 -19.86
C GLY A 141 -4.42 -2.87 -20.13
N SER A 142 -5.67 -3.15 -20.48
CA SER A 142 -6.67 -2.09 -20.63
C SER A 142 -7.04 -1.49 -19.27
N LYS A 143 -7.65 -0.29 -19.28
CA LYS A 143 -8.16 0.33 -18.03
C LYS A 143 -9.14 -0.60 -17.31
N LYS A 144 -10.02 -1.29 -18.03
CA LYS A 144 -10.95 -2.27 -17.46
C LYS A 144 -10.22 -3.42 -16.73
N ASP A 145 -9.13 -3.91 -17.33
CA ASP A 145 -8.31 -4.96 -16.69
C ASP A 145 -7.56 -4.43 -15.46
N ALA A 146 -7.14 -3.18 -15.50
CA ALA A 146 -6.46 -2.53 -14.38
C ALA A 146 -7.39 -2.32 -13.17
N ASP A 147 -8.66 -1.98 -13.40
CA ASP A 147 -9.65 -1.72 -12.33
C ASP A 147 -10.29 -3.00 -11.76
N ALA A 148 -10.28 -4.12 -12.52
CA ALA A 148 -10.89 -5.38 -12.10
C ALA A 148 -10.42 -5.93 -10.72
N PRO A 149 -9.13 -5.84 -10.31
CA PRO A 149 -8.69 -6.33 -9.01
C PRO A 149 -9.20 -5.52 -7.83
N LEU A 150 -9.36 -4.21 -8.00
CA LEU A 150 -9.94 -3.35 -6.98
C LEU A 150 -11.39 -3.75 -6.70
N MET A 151 -12.17 -4.01 -7.76
CA MET A 151 -13.55 -4.48 -7.62
C MET A 151 -13.63 -5.83 -6.91
N LEU A 152 -12.69 -6.75 -7.16
CA LEU A 152 -12.66 -8.07 -6.52
C LEU A 152 -12.33 -7.96 -5.02
N LEU A 153 -11.34 -7.14 -4.66
CA LEU A 153 -10.99 -6.86 -3.27
C LEU A 153 -12.15 -6.23 -2.52
N TRP A 154 -12.79 -5.21 -3.10
CA TRP A 154 -13.98 -4.57 -2.53
C TRP A 154 -15.15 -5.55 -2.34
N ALA A 155 -15.41 -6.40 -3.33
CA ALA A 155 -16.48 -7.41 -3.24
C ALA A 155 -16.19 -8.42 -2.12
N THR A 156 -14.94 -8.84 -1.94
CA THR A 156 -14.56 -9.79 -0.90
C THR A 156 -14.76 -9.21 0.50
N PHE A 157 -14.40 -7.94 0.72
CA PHE A 157 -14.59 -7.28 2.02
C PHE A 157 -16.07 -7.04 2.33
N ASN A 158 -16.87 -6.61 1.35
CA ASN A 158 -18.31 -6.41 1.52
C ASN A 158 -19.08 -7.71 1.81
N THR A 159 -18.60 -8.87 1.31
CA THR A 159 -19.21 -10.17 1.65
C THR A 159 -18.85 -10.63 3.06
N LEU A 160 -17.71 -10.22 3.61
CA LEU A 160 -17.37 -10.50 5.01
C LEU A 160 -18.25 -9.69 5.97
N ASP A 161 -18.57 -8.43 5.64
CA ASP A 161 -19.45 -7.58 6.44
C ASP A 161 -20.89 -8.11 6.48
N SER A 162 -21.42 -8.57 5.34
CA SER A 162 -22.78 -9.10 5.26
C SER A 162 -22.98 -10.46 5.96
N ASN A 163 -21.91 -11.24 6.16
CA ASN A 163 -21.97 -12.54 6.84
C ASN A 163 -21.67 -12.45 8.35
N SER A 164 -21.20 -11.31 8.86
CA SER A 164 -20.94 -11.12 10.29
C SER A 164 -22.15 -10.60 11.07
N LEU A 165 -23.26 -10.25 10.38
CA LEU A 165 -24.51 -9.74 10.96
C LEU A 165 -25.67 -10.74 10.93
N ALA A 166 -25.42 -11.98 10.56
CA ALA A 166 -26.36 -13.10 10.63
C ALA A 166 -25.90 -14.10 11.71
#